data_de27cdaa895f298fd0f261fc19115cf0
#
_entry.id   de27cdaa895f298fd0f261fc19115cf0
#
_cell.length_a   1.000
_cell.length_b   1.000
_cell.length_c   1.000
_cell.angle_alpha   90.00
_cell.angle_beta   90.00
_cell.angle_gamma   90.00
#
_symmetry.space_group_name_H-M   'P 1'
#
loop_
_entity.id
_entity.type
_entity.pdbx_description
1 polymer ?
#
loop_
_entity_poly.entity_id
_entity_poly.type
_entity_poly.pdbx_seq_one_letter_code
_entity_poly.pdbx_strand_id
1 'polypeptide(L)'
;MFWLLTLLAYLIGSLSFAILLSRLAGIPDPRASGSGNPGATNMLRVAGKRLAICTLFGDLLKGLLPVLLAASLDMSVQQQAWIGLAAVCGHLYPLYFRFRGGKGVATAAGALLALYPPAALLAIAAWLLVFRMTRTSSLAALIALPLCLPLLAWQQPGALLPMSLLATLIVW
;
A
#
# COMPACT_ATOMS: atom_id res chain seq x y z
N MET A 1 14.56 18.91 1.00
CA MET A 1 14.65 17.46 0.71
C MET A 1 13.35 16.73 1.04
N PHE A 2 12.80 16.88 2.24
CA PHE A 2 11.54 16.19 2.66
C PHE A 2 10.38 16.35 1.67
N TRP A 3 10.00 17.57 1.32
CA TRP A 3 8.90 17.82 0.37
C TRP A 3 9.10 17.21 -1.01
N LEU A 4 10.34 17.21 -1.49
CA LEU A 4 10.70 16.57 -2.76
C LEU A 4 10.47 15.06 -2.70
N LEU A 5 10.95 14.38 -1.64
CA LEU A 5 10.73 12.95 -1.46
C LEU A 5 9.26 12.60 -1.25
N THR A 6 8.50 13.43 -0.56
CA THR A 6 7.05 13.27 -0.39
C THR A 6 6.33 13.32 -1.75
N LEU A 7 6.69 14.30 -2.59
CA LEU A 7 6.16 14.39 -3.95
C LEU A 7 6.55 13.18 -4.81
N LEU A 8 7.82 12.80 -4.78
CA LEU A 8 8.30 11.61 -5.52
C LEU A 8 7.60 10.33 -5.03
N ALA A 9 7.41 10.17 -3.73
CA ALA A 9 6.68 9.03 -3.17
C ALA A 9 5.22 8.98 -3.67
N TYR A 10 4.53 10.12 -3.74
CA TYR A 10 3.20 10.20 -4.33
C TYR A 10 3.21 9.82 -5.81
N LEU A 11 4.17 10.34 -6.60
CA LEU A 11 4.28 10.02 -8.03
C LEU A 11 4.60 8.55 -8.27
N ILE A 12 5.53 7.97 -7.50
CA ILE A 12 5.83 6.53 -7.54
C ILE A 12 4.61 5.72 -7.10
N GLY A 13 3.95 6.13 -6.03
CA GLY A 13 2.69 5.54 -5.55
C GLY A 13 1.60 5.53 -6.60
N SER A 14 1.55 6.57 -7.45
CA SER A 14 0.58 6.71 -8.54
C SER A 14 0.77 5.71 -9.70
N LEU A 15 1.88 4.96 -9.74
CA LEU A 15 2.05 3.85 -10.68
C LEU A 15 1.13 2.69 -10.27
N SER A 16 0.09 2.41 -11.05
CA SER A 16 -0.78 1.25 -10.84
C SER A 16 -0.21 0.04 -11.55
N PHE A 17 0.47 -0.84 -10.81
CA PHE A 17 1.05 -2.05 -11.39
C PHE A 17 0.00 -2.97 -12.01
N ALA A 18 -1.21 -3.05 -11.44
CA ALA A 18 -2.30 -3.81 -12.05
C ALA A 18 -2.64 -3.31 -13.46
N ILE A 19 -2.80 -1.98 -13.63
CA ILE A 19 -3.14 -1.40 -14.95
C ILE A 19 -1.96 -1.51 -15.91
N LEU A 20 -0.75 -1.23 -15.45
CA LEU A 20 0.45 -1.30 -16.29
C LEU A 20 0.68 -2.73 -16.81
N LEU A 21 0.62 -3.72 -15.92
CA LEU A 21 0.81 -5.12 -16.27
C LEU A 21 -0.31 -5.64 -17.19
N SER A 22 -1.57 -5.20 -16.98
CA SER A 22 -2.67 -5.55 -17.88
C SER A 22 -2.45 -5.00 -19.29
N ARG A 23 -2.00 -3.75 -19.42
CA ARG A 23 -1.66 -3.15 -20.73
C ARG A 23 -0.51 -3.90 -21.41
N LEU A 24 0.56 -4.22 -20.66
CA LEU A 24 1.71 -4.97 -21.20
C LEU A 24 1.33 -6.40 -21.64
N ALA A 25 0.38 -7.03 -20.95
CA ALA A 25 -0.11 -8.36 -21.25
C ALA A 25 -1.22 -8.39 -22.33
N GLY A 26 -1.65 -7.24 -22.85
CA GLY A 26 -2.73 -7.15 -23.84
C GLY A 26 -4.11 -7.57 -23.31
N ILE A 27 -4.34 -7.48 -21.99
CA ILE A 27 -5.63 -7.84 -21.35
C ILE A 27 -6.41 -6.59 -20.94
N PRO A 28 -7.75 -6.71 -20.77
CA PRO A 28 -8.60 -5.59 -20.37
C PRO A 28 -8.17 -4.94 -19.06
N ASP A 29 -8.50 -3.64 -18.89
CA ASP A 29 -8.25 -2.90 -17.65
C ASP A 29 -8.95 -3.59 -16.46
N PRO A 30 -8.23 -3.92 -15.37
CA PRO A 30 -8.78 -4.64 -14.22
C PRO A 30 -9.89 -3.86 -13.49
N ARG A 31 -10.04 -2.57 -13.78
CA ARG A 31 -11.14 -1.74 -13.26
C ARG A 31 -12.48 -2.02 -13.96
N ALA A 32 -12.46 -2.65 -15.14
CA ALA A 32 -13.65 -3.01 -15.90
C ALA A 32 -14.18 -4.41 -15.56
N SER A 33 -13.50 -5.20 -14.70
CA SER A 33 -13.85 -6.60 -14.44
C SER A 33 -13.58 -7.03 -13.01
N GLY A 34 -14.19 -8.14 -12.60
CA GLY A 34 -14.07 -8.69 -11.26
C GLY A 34 -14.64 -7.74 -10.20
N SER A 35 -13.80 -7.33 -9.23
CA SER A 35 -14.20 -6.35 -8.20
C SER A 35 -14.04 -4.90 -8.63
N GLY A 36 -13.52 -4.63 -9.82
CA GLY A 36 -13.21 -3.28 -10.29
C GLY A 36 -12.00 -2.62 -9.62
N ASN A 37 -11.39 -3.28 -8.62
CA ASN A 37 -10.25 -2.74 -7.91
C ASN A 37 -8.92 -3.10 -8.62
N PRO A 38 -8.05 -2.12 -8.98
CA PRO A 38 -6.77 -2.39 -9.62
C PRO A 38 -5.71 -2.82 -8.59
N GLY A 39 -5.88 -4.00 -7.99
CA GLY A 39 -4.97 -4.58 -6.99
C GLY A 39 -4.79 -6.07 -7.17
N ALA A 40 -3.80 -6.66 -6.49
CA ALA A 40 -3.38 -8.04 -6.66
C ALA A 40 -4.52 -9.08 -6.50
N THR A 41 -5.44 -8.86 -5.55
CA THR A 41 -6.57 -9.79 -5.33
C THR A 41 -7.53 -9.83 -6.52
N ASN A 42 -7.77 -8.69 -7.19
CA ASN A 42 -8.58 -8.67 -8.41
C ASN A 42 -7.80 -9.23 -9.59
N MET A 43 -6.52 -8.89 -9.72
CA MET A 43 -5.64 -9.46 -10.76
C MET A 43 -5.59 -10.99 -10.68
N LEU A 44 -5.64 -11.57 -9.47
CA LEU A 44 -5.70 -13.03 -9.32
C LEU A 44 -6.98 -13.62 -9.95
N ARG A 45 -8.09 -12.90 -9.87
CA ARG A 45 -9.39 -13.35 -10.43
C ARG A 45 -9.47 -13.20 -11.95
N VAL A 46 -8.94 -12.08 -12.48
CA VAL A 46 -9.16 -11.70 -13.89
C VAL A 46 -7.97 -11.97 -14.81
N ALA A 47 -6.75 -12.08 -14.25
CA ALA A 47 -5.51 -12.17 -15.01
C ALA A 47 -4.59 -13.34 -14.59
N GLY A 48 -4.97 -14.07 -13.53
CA GLY A 48 -4.24 -15.23 -13.05
C GLY A 48 -3.08 -14.93 -12.10
N LYS A 49 -2.47 -16.02 -11.60
CA LYS A 49 -1.52 -15.96 -10.47
C LYS A 49 -0.25 -15.17 -10.78
N ARG A 50 0.31 -15.29 -11.98
CA ARG A 50 1.58 -14.61 -12.33
C ARG A 50 1.45 -13.09 -12.27
N LEU A 51 0.44 -12.54 -12.95
CA LEU A 51 0.21 -11.09 -12.96
C LEU A 51 -0.23 -10.57 -11.59
N ALA A 52 -0.96 -11.36 -10.80
CA ALA A 52 -1.31 -11.01 -9.43
C ALA A 52 -0.09 -10.89 -8.52
N ILE A 53 0.87 -11.82 -8.62
CA ILE A 53 2.12 -11.77 -7.86
C ILE A 53 2.94 -10.54 -8.27
N CYS A 54 3.13 -10.30 -9.57
CA CYS A 54 3.84 -9.10 -10.03
C CYS A 54 3.18 -7.80 -9.56
N THR A 55 1.84 -7.74 -9.57
CA THR A 55 1.08 -6.61 -9.04
C THR A 55 1.33 -6.42 -7.53
N LEU A 56 1.28 -7.52 -6.76
CA LEU A 56 1.50 -7.48 -5.31
C LEU A 56 2.90 -6.93 -4.99
N PHE A 57 3.94 -7.46 -5.64
CA PHE A 57 5.31 -7.03 -5.43
C PHE A 57 5.53 -5.57 -5.87
N GLY A 58 5.03 -5.17 -7.04
CA GLY A 58 5.14 -3.80 -7.51
C GLY A 58 4.45 -2.80 -6.57
N ASP A 59 3.23 -3.12 -6.11
CA ASP A 59 2.49 -2.27 -5.18
C ASP A 59 3.11 -2.24 -3.77
N LEU A 60 3.77 -3.32 -3.34
CA LEU A 60 4.53 -3.35 -2.09
C LEU A 60 5.81 -2.51 -2.21
N LEU A 61 6.59 -2.70 -3.27
CA LEU A 61 7.85 -1.99 -3.47
C LEU A 61 7.67 -0.48 -3.57
N LYS A 62 6.60 0.01 -4.21
CA LYS A 62 6.36 1.46 -4.30
C LYS A 62 6.03 2.13 -2.96
N GLY A 63 5.61 1.35 -1.94
CA GLY A 63 5.50 1.81 -0.56
C GLY A 63 6.80 1.68 0.22
N LEU A 64 7.51 0.56 0.03
CA LEU A 64 8.75 0.22 0.71
C LEU A 64 9.91 1.17 0.35
N LEU A 65 10.19 1.31 -0.96
CA LEU A 65 11.41 1.98 -1.45
C LEU A 65 11.50 3.46 -1.07
N PRO A 66 10.43 4.29 -1.18
CA PRO A 66 10.52 5.69 -0.77
C PRO A 66 10.81 5.87 0.72
N VAL A 67 10.27 4.98 1.58
CA VAL A 67 10.49 5.04 3.03
C VAL A 67 11.90 4.58 3.37
N LEU A 68 12.42 3.52 2.74
CA LEU A 68 13.81 3.09 2.90
C LEU A 68 14.80 4.16 2.44
N LEU A 69 14.49 4.84 1.33
CA LEU A 69 15.32 5.96 0.87
C LEU A 69 15.32 7.11 1.89
N ALA A 70 14.18 7.44 2.47
CA ALA A 70 14.09 8.46 3.52
C ALA A 70 14.89 8.06 4.76
N ALA A 71 14.84 6.77 5.16
CA ALA A 71 15.64 6.24 6.25
C ALA A 71 17.16 6.32 5.96
N SER A 72 17.60 5.98 4.75
CA SER A 72 19.01 6.07 4.35
C SER A 72 19.56 7.50 4.27
N LEU A 73 18.67 8.49 4.27
CA LEU A 73 18.99 9.93 4.32
C LEU A 73 18.81 10.52 5.73
N ASP A 74 18.83 9.68 6.77
CA ASP A 74 18.71 10.03 8.19
C ASP A 74 17.48 10.90 8.52
N MET A 75 16.40 10.74 7.76
CA MET A 75 15.14 11.43 8.06
C MET A 75 14.49 10.87 9.31
N SER A 76 13.81 11.75 10.08
CA SER A 76 13.09 11.32 11.27
C SER A 76 11.99 10.30 10.92
N VAL A 77 11.64 9.42 11.88
CA VAL A 77 10.57 8.42 11.73
C VAL A 77 9.25 9.07 11.30
N GLN A 78 8.96 10.26 11.83
CA GLN A 78 7.78 11.03 11.43
C GLN A 78 7.81 11.41 9.95
N GLN A 79 8.95 11.89 9.45
CA GLN A 79 9.11 12.24 8.03
C GLN A 79 8.99 11.00 7.14
N GLN A 80 9.60 9.88 7.53
CA GLN A 80 9.48 8.59 6.85
C GLN A 80 8.02 8.14 6.75
N ALA A 81 7.26 8.28 7.84
CA ALA A 81 5.85 7.92 7.89
C ALA A 81 4.97 8.80 6.98
N TRP A 82 5.23 10.11 6.90
CA TRP A 82 4.56 11.00 5.94
C TRP A 82 4.87 10.65 4.48
N ILE A 83 6.11 10.25 4.18
CA ILE A 83 6.51 9.78 2.85
C ILE A 83 5.77 8.48 2.50
N GLY A 84 5.65 7.54 3.46
CA GLY A 84 4.86 6.32 3.28
C GLY A 84 3.38 6.61 3.03
N LEU A 85 2.78 7.55 3.77
CA LEU A 85 1.42 8.01 3.54
C LEU A 85 1.24 8.60 2.14
N ALA A 86 2.19 9.41 1.67
CA ALA A 86 2.15 9.99 0.33
C ALA A 86 2.17 8.90 -0.77
N ALA A 87 2.98 7.85 -0.61
CA ALA A 87 2.99 6.72 -1.53
C ALA A 87 1.63 5.98 -1.56
N VAL A 88 0.98 5.82 -0.40
CA VAL A 88 -0.35 5.22 -0.32
C VAL A 88 -1.41 6.14 -0.95
N CYS A 89 -1.37 7.45 -0.69
CA CYS A 89 -2.25 8.42 -1.36
C CYS A 89 -2.11 8.34 -2.89
N GLY A 90 -0.87 8.18 -3.39
CA GLY A 90 -0.62 7.96 -4.81
C GLY A 90 -1.29 6.68 -5.34
N HIS A 91 -1.30 5.60 -4.56
CA HIS A 91 -2.00 4.37 -4.95
C HIS A 91 -3.53 4.52 -4.94
N LEU A 92 -4.10 5.24 -3.96
CA LEU A 92 -5.55 5.47 -3.87
C LEU A 92 -6.04 6.44 -4.96
N TYR A 93 -5.28 7.51 -5.15
CA TYR A 93 -5.60 8.62 -6.05
C TYR A 93 -4.49 8.83 -7.09
N PRO A 94 -4.27 7.87 -8.00
CA PRO A 94 -3.14 7.89 -8.92
C PRO A 94 -3.29 8.97 -9.98
N LEU A 95 -2.32 9.87 -10.05
CA LEU A 95 -2.26 10.98 -11.01
C LEU A 95 -2.39 10.47 -12.46
N TYR A 96 -1.67 9.41 -12.81
CA TYR A 96 -1.60 8.88 -14.18
C TYR A 96 -2.86 8.14 -14.64
N PHE A 97 -3.80 7.84 -13.72
CA PHE A 97 -4.98 7.02 -13.98
C PHE A 97 -6.29 7.71 -13.58
N ARG A 98 -6.35 9.05 -13.74
CA ARG A 98 -7.52 9.90 -13.46
C ARG A 98 -8.01 9.78 -12.02
N PHE A 99 -7.10 9.64 -11.07
CA PHE A 99 -7.36 9.50 -9.63
C PHE A 99 -8.24 8.30 -9.26
N ARG A 100 -8.32 7.27 -10.13
CA ARG A 100 -9.07 6.03 -9.89
C ARG A 100 -8.09 4.89 -9.61
N GLY A 101 -7.70 4.75 -8.35
CA GLY A 101 -6.72 3.80 -7.88
C GLY A 101 -7.31 2.57 -7.19
N GLY A 102 -6.44 1.91 -6.43
CA GLY A 102 -6.76 0.74 -5.61
C GLY A 102 -7.00 1.10 -4.14
N LYS A 103 -6.93 0.08 -3.26
CA LYS A 103 -7.15 0.22 -1.81
C LYS A 103 -5.88 0.49 -1.00
N GLY A 104 -4.71 0.44 -1.60
CA GLY A 104 -3.44 0.78 -0.95
C GLY A 104 -2.88 -0.25 0.03
N VAL A 105 -3.52 -1.41 0.23
CA VAL A 105 -3.14 -2.38 1.28
C VAL A 105 -1.71 -2.89 1.12
N ALA A 106 -1.31 -3.30 -0.09
CA ALA A 106 0.05 -3.77 -0.35
C ALA A 106 1.09 -2.63 -0.22
N THR A 107 0.73 -1.42 -0.66
CA THR A 107 1.58 -0.23 -0.55
C THR A 107 1.77 0.17 0.92
N ALA A 108 0.70 0.10 1.73
CA ALA A 108 0.77 0.32 3.17
C ALA A 108 1.63 -0.73 3.87
N ALA A 109 1.49 -2.01 3.51
CA ALA A 109 2.35 -3.08 4.04
C ALA A 109 3.82 -2.83 3.71
N GLY A 110 4.13 -2.37 2.49
CA GLY A 110 5.49 -1.98 2.10
C GLY A 110 6.04 -0.81 2.90
N ALA A 111 5.26 0.24 3.09
CA ALA A 111 5.65 1.40 3.90
C ALA A 111 5.89 1.01 5.37
N LEU A 112 5.01 0.19 5.96
CA LEU A 112 5.16 -0.33 7.31
C LEU A 112 6.38 -1.24 7.46
N LEU A 113 6.69 -2.07 6.46
CA LEU A 113 7.89 -2.93 6.48
C LEU A 113 9.18 -2.11 6.54
N ALA A 114 9.23 -0.98 5.84
CA ALA A 114 10.38 -0.09 5.91
C ALA A 114 10.44 0.68 7.24
N LEU A 115 9.28 1.12 7.76
CA LEU A 115 9.18 1.97 8.94
C LEU A 115 9.40 1.19 10.25
N TYR A 116 8.71 0.06 10.40
CA TYR A 116 8.80 -0.81 11.57
C TYR A 116 8.34 -2.23 11.24
N PRO A 117 9.29 -3.13 10.87
CA PRO A 117 8.99 -4.50 10.45
C PRO A 117 8.06 -5.29 11.41
N PRO A 118 8.21 -5.22 12.75
CA PRO A 118 7.34 -5.98 13.64
C PRO A 118 5.85 -5.61 13.50
N ALA A 119 5.52 -4.32 13.36
CA ALA A 119 4.14 -3.89 13.13
C ALA A 119 3.61 -4.35 11.75
N ALA A 120 4.48 -4.32 10.73
CA ALA A 120 4.13 -4.81 9.41
C ALA A 120 3.83 -6.31 9.41
N LEU A 121 4.67 -7.11 10.06
CA LEU A 121 4.47 -8.56 10.19
C LEU A 121 3.18 -8.89 10.94
N LEU A 122 2.87 -8.17 12.02
CA LEU A 122 1.61 -8.30 12.74
C LEU A 122 0.41 -7.99 11.82
N ALA A 123 0.47 -6.86 11.09
CA ALA A 123 -0.59 -6.47 10.16
C ALA A 123 -0.76 -7.48 9.02
N ILE A 124 0.33 -7.98 8.44
CA ILE A 124 0.29 -9.00 7.38
C ILE A 124 -0.30 -10.31 7.90
N ALA A 125 0.12 -10.78 9.08
CA ALA A 125 -0.40 -12.00 9.70
C ALA A 125 -1.90 -11.88 9.99
N ALA A 126 -2.33 -10.76 10.58
CA ALA A 126 -3.74 -10.47 10.83
C ALA A 126 -4.54 -10.40 9.52
N TRP A 127 -4.01 -9.74 8.49
CA TRP A 127 -4.65 -9.66 7.17
C TRP A 127 -4.84 -11.05 6.54
N LEU A 128 -3.79 -11.88 6.57
CA LEU A 128 -3.84 -13.26 6.03
C LEU A 128 -4.88 -14.10 6.77
N LEU A 129 -4.92 -14.02 8.10
CA LEU A 129 -5.87 -14.76 8.92
C LEU A 129 -7.32 -14.36 8.58
N VAL A 130 -7.63 -13.07 8.62
CA VAL A 130 -8.98 -12.57 8.34
C VAL A 130 -9.36 -12.84 6.89
N PHE A 131 -8.45 -12.66 5.93
CA PHE A 131 -8.70 -12.97 4.52
C PHE A 131 -8.98 -14.46 4.28
N ARG A 132 -8.26 -15.35 4.98
CA ARG A 132 -8.50 -16.80 4.90
C ARG A 132 -9.90 -17.16 5.40
N MET A 133 -10.36 -16.51 6.46
CA MET A 133 -11.67 -16.77 7.07
C MET A 133 -12.83 -16.17 6.26
N THR A 134 -12.66 -14.93 5.76
CA THR A 134 -13.76 -14.15 5.18
C THR A 134 -13.74 -14.05 3.66
N ARG A 135 -12.61 -14.37 3.02
CA ARG A 135 -12.35 -14.18 1.60
C ARG A 135 -12.50 -12.72 1.12
N THR A 136 -12.58 -11.77 2.06
CA THR A 136 -12.81 -10.35 1.80
C THR A 136 -11.58 -9.52 2.15
N SER A 137 -10.82 -9.09 1.12
CA SER A 137 -9.56 -8.35 1.29
C SER A 137 -9.75 -6.98 2.00
N SER A 138 -10.88 -6.29 1.75
CA SER A 138 -11.17 -5.02 2.42
C SER A 138 -11.42 -5.19 3.91
N LEU A 139 -12.21 -6.19 4.31
CA LEU A 139 -12.45 -6.48 5.72
C LEU A 139 -11.15 -6.88 6.43
N ALA A 140 -10.30 -7.66 5.77
CA ALA A 140 -8.99 -8.02 6.32
C ALA A 140 -8.10 -6.78 6.56
N ALA A 141 -8.10 -5.81 5.64
CA ALA A 141 -7.34 -4.57 5.81
C ALA A 141 -7.90 -3.67 6.92
N LEU A 142 -9.24 -3.59 7.03
CA LEU A 142 -9.97 -2.88 8.08
C LEU A 142 -9.57 -3.31 9.50
N ILE A 143 -9.28 -4.59 9.68
CA ILE A 143 -8.92 -5.16 10.98
C ILE A 143 -7.39 -5.09 11.17
N ALA A 144 -6.62 -5.44 10.15
CA ALA A 144 -5.17 -5.58 10.26
C ALA A 144 -4.44 -4.26 10.51
N LEU A 145 -4.85 -3.16 9.84
CA LEU A 145 -4.16 -1.88 9.96
C LEU A 145 -4.36 -1.22 11.33
N PRO A 146 -5.58 -1.11 11.88
CA PRO A 146 -5.74 -0.59 13.24
C PRO A 146 -5.04 -1.43 14.30
N LEU A 147 -4.97 -2.74 14.13
CA LEU A 147 -4.34 -3.66 15.09
C LEU A 147 -2.85 -3.37 15.30
N CYS A 148 -2.13 -2.82 14.33
CA CYS A 148 -0.72 -2.49 14.49
C CYS A 148 -0.48 -1.11 15.12
N LEU A 149 -1.50 -0.23 15.23
CA LEU A 149 -1.34 1.13 15.76
C LEU A 149 -0.86 1.18 17.22
N PRO A 150 -1.35 0.34 18.16
CA PRO A 150 -0.83 0.33 19.53
C PRO A 150 0.67 0.02 19.61
N LEU A 151 1.14 -0.91 18.78
CA LEU A 151 2.55 -1.25 18.71
C LEU A 151 3.40 -0.12 18.14
N LEU A 152 2.87 0.59 17.13
CA LEU A 152 3.50 1.79 16.59
C LEU A 152 3.51 2.94 17.61
N ALA A 153 2.43 3.15 18.35
CA ALA A 153 2.35 4.17 19.40
C ALA A 153 3.42 3.98 20.48
N TRP A 154 3.67 2.71 20.83
CA TRP A 154 4.68 2.36 21.83
C TRP A 154 6.10 2.56 21.32
N GLN A 155 6.41 2.05 20.14
CA GLN A 155 7.79 1.94 19.64
C GLN A 155 8.20 3.09 18.71
N GLN A 156 7.23 3.67 18.00
CA GLN A 156 7.47 4.69 16.98
C GLN A 156 6.40 5.80 17.06
N PRO A 157 6.32 6.55 18.19
CA PRO A 157 5.24 7.53 18.41
C PRO A 157 5.18 8.60 17.31
N GLY A 158 6.32 8.97 16.71
CA GLY A 158 6.37 9.91 15.59
C GLY A 158 5.64 9.44 14.33
N ALA A 159 5.44 8.13 14.16
CA ALA A 159 4.71 7.56 13.03
C ALA A 159 3.19 7.47 13.27
N LEU A 160 2.71 7.65 14.50
CA LEU A 160 1.32 7.36 14.86
C LEU A 160 0.32 8.16 14.04
N LEU A 161 0.49 9.49 13.94
CA LEU A 161 -0.45 10.34 13.21
C LEU A 161 -0.51 9.99 11.71
N PRO A 162 0.61 9.93 10.94
CA PRO A 162 0.54 9.54 9.54
C PRO A 162 -0.05 8.16 9.32
N MET A 163 0.27 7.19 10.19
CA MET A 163 -0.22 5.81 10.06
C MET A 163 -1.70 5.67 10.45
N SER A 164 -2.19 6.46 11.39
CA SER A 164 -3.62 6.53 11.70
C SER A 164 -4.42 7.13 10.53
N LEU A 165 -3.92 8.19 9.91
CA LEU A 165 -4.51 8.76 8.69
C LEU A 165 -4.49 7.75 7.53
N LEU A 166 -3.39 7.01 7.37
CA LEU A 166 -3.30 5.94 6.37
C LEU A 166 -4.35 4.86 6.63
N ALA A 167 -4.49 4.39 7.86
CA ALA A 167 -5.50 3.39 8.21
C ALA A 167 -6.91 3.89 7.90
N THR A 168 -7.25 5.13 8.22
CA THR A 168 -8.57 5.70 7.89
C THR A 168 -8.81 5.81 6.39
N LEU A 169 -7.82 6.22 5.60
CA LEU A 169 -7.96 6.33 4.14
C LEU A 169 -8.19 4.98 3.43
N ILE A 170 -7.60 3.90 3.94
CA ILE A 170 -7.78 2.55 3.36
C ILE A 170 -9.16 1.96 3.70
N VAL A 171 -9.77 2.44 4.77
CA VAL A 171 -11.10 2.00 5.24
C VAL A 171 -12.22 2.53 4.36
N TRP A 172 -12.06 3.74 3.81
CA TRP A 172 -13.03 4.39 2.91
C TRP A 172 -12.77 4.03 1.44
#